data_9341c63128a0e0c3dba7b2b1d1990da8
#
_entry.id   9341c63128a0e0c3dba7b2b1d1990da8
#
_cell.length_a   1.000
_cell.length_b   1.000
_cell.length_c   1.000
_cell.angle_alpha   90.00
_cell.angle_beta   90.00
_cell.angle_gamma   90.00
#
_symmetry.space_group_name_H-M   'P 1'
#
loop_
_entity.id
_entity.type
_entity.pdbx_description
1 polymer ?
#
loop_
_entity_poly.entity_id
_entity_poly.type
_entity_poly.pdbx_seq_one_letter_code
_entity_poly.pdbx_strand_id
1 'polypeptide(L)' 'MAMNRKLFTDPDFEEAVKRQYPVRVFKDDYIVNSGGSVVRFDDNIVVIQSSVSDLVYYTRQECEFFEVRKR' A
#
# COMPACT_ATOMS: atom_id res chain seq x y z
N MET A 1 11.64 -10.21 12.52
CA MET A 1 11.05 -8.93 12.89
C MET A 1 10.55 -8.20 11.64
N ALA A 2 9.39 -7.60 11.70
CA ALA A 2 8.85 -6.85 10.56
C ALA A 2 9.31 -5.40 10.63
N MET A 3 9.56 -4.81 9.49
CA MET A 3 9.91 -3.40 9.37
C MET A 3 8.82 -2.71 8.56
N ASN A 4 8.39 -1.54 9.04
CA ASN A 4 7.38 -0.75 8.36
C ASN A 4 8.04 0.47 7.72
N ARG A 5 7.72 0.69 6.46
CA ARG A 5 8.20 1.86 5.74
C ARG A 5 7.01 2.59 5.14
N LYS A 6 6.87 3.84 5.47
CA LYS A 6 5.79 4.64 4.93
C LYS A 6 6.04 4.92 3.46
N LEU A 7 5.06 4.65 2.63
CA LEU A 7 5.11 4.96 1.21
C LEU A 7 4.53 6.36 1.01
N PHE A 8 5.32 7.23 0.43
CA PHE A 8 4.99 8.64 0.42
C PHE A 8 5.12 9.26 -0.96
N THR A 9 6.21 8.99 -1.65
CA THR A 9 6.50 9.59 -2.95
C THR A 9 6.19 8.62 -4.08
N ASP A 10 6.17 9.12 -5.31
CA ASP A 10 5.98 8.25 -6.48
C ASP A 10 7.04 7.16 -6.56
N PRO A 11 8.34 7.45 -6.35
CA PRO A 11 9.34 6.39 -6.32
C PRO A 11 9.05 5.33 -5.27
N ASP A 12 8.50 5.71 -4.11
CA ASP A 12 8.13 4.75 -3.08
C ASP A 12 7.08 3.77 -3.58
N PHE A 13 6.04 4.30 -4.24
CA PHE A 13 4.98 3.46 -4.78
C PHE A 13 5.46 2.62 -5.96
N GLU A 14 6.33 3.18 -6.80
CA GLU A 14 6.93 2.41 -7.89
C GLU A 14 7.67 1.20 -7.36
N GLU A 15 8.47 1.39 -6.32
CA GLU A 15 9.21 0.30 -5.71
C GLU A 15 8.27 -0.73 -5.09
N ALA A 16 7.18 -0.26 -4.47
CA ALA A 16 6.19 -1.15 -3.90
C ALA A 16 5.54 -2.03 -4.96
N VAL A 17 5.22 -1.46 -6.13
CA VAL A 17 4.70 -2.23 -7.25
C VAL A 17 5.70 -3.28 -7.70
N LYS A 18 6.96 -2.90 -7.80
CA LYS A 18 8.02 -3.76 -8.29
C LYS A 18 8.29 -4.93 -7.33
N ARG A 19 8.35 -4.63 -6.04
CA ARG A 19 8.72 -5.62 -5.03
C ARG A 19 7.55 -6.40 -4.47
N GLN A 20 6.35 -5.80 -4.54
CA GLN A 20 5.11 -6.44 -4.10
C GLN A 20 5.14 -6.91 -2.65
N TYR A 21 5.81 -6.15 -1.78
CA TYR A 21 5.74 -6.41 -0.36
C TYR A 21 4.33 -6.16 0.16
N PRO A 22 3.89 -6.89 1.19
CA PRO A 22 2.59 -6.60 1.80
C PRO A 22 2.56 -5.16 2.32
N VAL A 23 1.40 -4.52 2.19
CA VAL A 23 1.23 -3.17 2.70
C VAL A 23 0.06 -3.12 3.67
N ARG A 24 0.10 -2.15 4.57
CA ARG A 24 -1.01 -1.79 5.44
C ARG A 24 -1.50 -0.43 5.04
N VAL A 25 -2.81 -0.29 4.98
CA VAL A 25 -3.43 0.98 4.63
C VAL A 25 -4.23 1.46 5.83
N PHE A 26 -3.97 2.71 6.23
CA PHE A 26 -4.67 3.35 7.33
C PHE A 26 -5.50 4.52 6.82
N LYS A 27 -6.66 4.68 7.39
CA LYS A 27 -7.49 5.85 7.14
C LYS A 27 -8.09 6.27 8.47
N ASP A 28 -7.90 7.54 8.84
CA ASP A 28 -8.40 8.08 10.11
C ASP A 28 -7.95 7.24 11.30
N ASP A 29 -6.68 6.83 11.28
CA ASP A 29 -6.05 6.03 12.34
C ASP A 29 -6.57 4.60 12.45
N TYR A 30 -7.36 4.15 11.49
CA TYR A 30 -7.83 2.77 11.44
C TYR A 30 -7.21 2.03 10.28
N ILE A 31 -6.90 0.76 10.50
CA ILE A 31 -6.43 -0.10 9.41
C ILE A 31 -7.62 -0.47 8.53
N VAL A 32 -7.57 -0.09 7.26
CA VAL A 32 -8.63 -0.42 6.32
C VAL A 32 -8.22 -1.52 5.36
N ASN A 33 -6.93 -1.86 5.32
CA ASN A 33 -6.43 -2.98 4.53
C ASN A 33 -5.13 -3.45 5.14
N SER A 34 -4.90 -4.77 5.13
CA SER A 34 -3.67 -5.35 5.64
C SER A 34 -3.34 -6.59 4.82
N GLY A 35 -2.10 -6.65 4.34
CA GLY A 35 -1.61 -7.81 3.63
C GLY A 35 -1.74 -7.78 2.12
N GLY A 36 -2.41 -6.77 1.56
CA GLY A 36 -2.46 -6.61 0.11
C GLY A 36 -1.17 -6.05 -0.43
N SER A 37 -1.05 -5.98 -1.74
CA SER A 37 0.12 -5.40 -2.38
C SER A 37 -0.29 -4.34 -3.39
N VAL A 38 0.60 -3.36 -3.61
CA VAL A 38 0.34 -2.30 -4.57
C VAL A 38 0.54 -2.86 -5.97
N VAL A 39 -0.49 -2.77 -6.80
CA VAL A 39 -0.40 -3.23 -8.18
C VAL A 39 -0.33 -2.06 -9.16
N ARG A 40 -0.84 -0.90 -8.76
CA ARG A 40 -0.84 0.27 -9.62
C ARG A 40 -1.09 1.51 -8.76
N PHE A 41 -0.66 2.66 -9.26
CA PHE A 41 -0.92 3.93 -8.59
C PHE A 41 -0.87 5.07 -9.61
N ASP A 42 -1.44 6.21 -9.22
CA ASP A 42 -1.26 7.46 -9.94
C ASP A 42 -1.17 8.60 -8.91
N ASP A 43 -1.35 9.84 -9.36
CA ASP A 43 -1.21 11.00 -8.48
C ASP A 43 -2.26 11.03 -7.38
N ASN A 44 -3.38 10.38 -7.58
CA ASN A 44 -4.53 10.48 -6.67
C ASN A 44 -4.87 9.17 -5.99
N ILE A 45 -4.59 8.03 -6.62
CA ILE A 45 -5.13 6.75 -6.21
C ILE A 45 -4.03 5.71 -6.16
N VAL A 46 -4.15 4.79 -5.18
CA VAL A 46 -3.31 3.61 -5.10
C VAL A 46 -4.24 2.40 -5.16
N VAL A 47 -3.94 1.46 -6.06
CA VAL A 47 -4.72 0.25 -6.21
C VAL A 47 -4.03 -0.89 -5.48
N ILE A 48 -4.74 -1.49 -4.56
CA ILE A 48 -4.23 -2.60 -3.73
C ILE A 48 -4.96 -3.87 -4.12
N GLN A 49 -4.21 -4.92 -4.36
CA GLN A 49 -4.79 -6.24 -4.59
C GLN A 49 -4.79 -7.00 -3.28
N SER A 50 -5.99 -7.26 -2.75
CA SER A 50 -6.14 -7.91 -1.45
C SER A 50 -6.22 -9.42 -1.56
N SER A 51 -6.72 -9.90 -2.70
CA SER A 51 -6.78 -11.33 -2.99
C SER A 51 -6.68 -11.50 -4.50
N VAL A 52 -6.77 -12.73 -4.96
CA VAL A 52 -6.56 -13.03 -6.38
C VAL A 52 -7.44 -12.18 -7.30
N SER A 53 -8.65 -11.86 -6.85
CA SER A 53 -9.61 -11.15 -7.70
C SER A 53 -10.08 -9.82 -7.12
N ASP A 54 -9.59 -9.43 -5.94
CA ASP A 54 -10.08 -8.23 -5.28
C ASP A 54 -9.10 -7.07 -5.43
N LEU A 55 -9.52 -6.04 -6.16
CA LEU A 55 -8.78 -4.80 -6.28
C LEU A 55 -9.53 -3.72 -5.51
N VAL A 56 -8.83 -3.00 -4.66
CA VAL A 56 -9.42 -1.92 -3.88
C VAL A 56 -8.68 -0.63 -4.19
N TYR A 57 -9.41 0.45 -4.37
CA TYR A 57 -8.87 1.75 -4.74
C TYR A 57 -8.88 2.66 -3.53
N TYR A 58 -7.73 3.25 -3.21
CA TYR A 58 -7.59 4.15 -2.07
C TYR A 58 -7.07 5.50 -2.53
N THR A 59 -7.58 6.56 -1.93
CA THR A 59 -7.16 7.93 -2.21
C THR A 59 -5.86 8.22 -1.48
N ARG A 60 -4.86 8.67 -2.20
CA ARG A 60 -3.53 8.95 -1.60
C ARG A 60 -3.58 10.02 -0.53
N GLN A 61 -4.46 11.00 -0.69
CA GLN A 61 -4.55 12.11 0.27
C GLN A 61 -5.23 11.72 1.57
N GLU A 62 -6.14 10.75 1.52
CA GLU A 62 -6.92 10.37 2.68
C GLU A 62 -6.36 9.18 3.43
N CYS A 63 -5.48 8.41 2.79
CA CYS A 63 -4.96 7.18 3.35
C CYS A 63 -3.46 7.27 3.54
N GLU A 64 -2.97 6.49 4.49
CA GLU A 64 -1.54 6.30 4.70
C GLU A 64 -1.19 4.87 4.38
N PHE A 65 -0.07 4.69 3.70
CA PHE A 65 0.35 3.37 3.19
C PHE A 65 1.70 3.02 3.80
N PHE A 66 1.79 1.84 4.38
CA PHE A 66 3.03 1.36 4.98
C PHE A 66 3.39 0.02 4.39
N GLU A 67 4.63 -0.08 3.91
CA GLU A 67 5.17 -1.33 3.41
C GLU A 67 5.69 -2.15 4.59
N VAL A 68 5.28 -3.41 4.66
CA VAL A 68 5.72 -4.31 5.74
C VAL A 68 6.79 -5.23 5.19
N ARG A 69 7.98 -5.17 5.75
CA ARG A 69 9.08 -6.04 5.35
C ARG A 69 9.41 -6.98 6.48
N LYS A 70 9.53 -8.25 6.16
CA LYS A 70 9.98 -9.26 7.13
C LYS A 70 11.46 -9.50 6.99
N ARG A 71 12.08 -9.80 8.10
CA ARG A 71 13.51 -10.09 8.13
C ARG A 71 13.74 -11.50 8.57
#